data_f0842163c18172a1c35ce4f6f9150c49
#
_entry.id   f0842163c18172a1c35ce4f6f9150c49
#
_cell.length_a   1.000
_cell.length_b   1.000
_cell.length_c   1.000
_cell.angle_alpha   90.00
_cell.angle_beta   90.00
_cell.angle_gamma   90.00
#
_symmetry.space_group_name_H-M   'P 1'
#
loop_
_entity.id
_entity.type
_entity.pdbx_description
1 polymer ?
#
loop_
_entity_poly.entity_id
_entity_poly.type
_entity_poly.pdbx_seq_one_letter_code
_entity_poly.pdbx_strand_id
1 'polypeptide(L)'
;MNSGTLNDMPGRPPGPLDTVIAYQCMINAHVKNEAEKRDSWSTNRKLLPRAVCFAGFGLIAAGALTSDLGWDWPLAILGKLAGGPRLISYDRLAPEEGEECAYQPVSQAVAPLAATMPLRNALMQARIAQPGYADLSQRPALRMIRDPYAAYSAVAVDNAHNEVVLTDENLFNIWVYDRTAKTPANSATEPKRLIGGLNTKIEFQCGLYIDPANGDIYAVNNDTIDTLVIFSRKAIGDVAPDRELHTPHGTFGIAVDEETQELFLTVQHDNAIVVFNKSAEGIQSPLRVIQGDHTDLRDPHGMALDTKNRLLFVTNHGSTHQVRAPGPGTRRREDILGWPLTRDDAVPGSGQILPPSITVYAKDAKGDTAPLRVIQGPKTQMDWPTAIAVDPERNEIFVANDGGNSVLVFDASASGDVAPTRVLKGPKSLISNPTGVYLDKVNHELWVASFGNHIAAVFNPTANGDVAPIRIIRSAPPNQPVPGLGNPHPLAYDSKREQILVPN
;
A
#
# COMPACT_ATOMS: atom_id res chain seq x y z
N MET A 1 -31.46 7.23 -49.78
CA MET A 1 -32.67 8.01 -49.51
C MET A 1 -33.00 7.94 -48.06
N ASN A 2 -32.99 9.10 -47.48
CA ASN A 2 -33.49 9.61 -46.20
C ASN A 2 -32.84 9.19 -44.88
N SER A 3 -32.01 10.11 -44.50
CA SER A 3 -31.64 10.57 -43.18
C SER A 3 -32.87 11.03 -42.36
N GLY A 4 -33.00 10.63 -41.14
CA GLY A 4 -33.90 11.16 -40.13
C GLY A 4 -33.11 11.63 -38.93
N THR A 5 -32.95 12.93 -38.83
CA THR A 5 -32.43 13.70 -37.70
C THR A 5 -33.42 13.66 -36.55
N LEU A 6 -32.93 13.36 -35.34
CA LEU A 6 -33.61 13.66 -34.09
C LEU A 6 -32.89 14.81 -33.43
N ASN A 7 -33.49 16.00 -33.53
CA ASN A 7 -33.14 17.17 -32.73
C ASN A 7 -34.23 17.40 -31.68
N ASP A 8 -33.75 17.98 -30.56
CA ASP A 8 -34.46 18.74 -29.55
C ASP A 8 -35.24 18.04 -28.44
N MET A 9 -34.52 17.90 -27.33
CA MET A 9 -35.05 18.20 -25.98
C MET A 9 -34.06 19.01 -25.15
N PRO A 10 -34.49 20.01 -24.38
CA PRO A 10 -33.59 20.96 -23.71
C PRO A 10 -33.02 20.41 -22.43
N GLY A 11 -31.76 20.64 -22.28
CA GLY A 11 -30.87 20.80 -21.15
C GLY A 11 -31.24 20.21 -19.80
N ARG A 12 -30.68 19.03 -19.49
CA ARG A 12 -30.41 18.61 -18.12
C ARG A 12 -28.92 18.83 -17.87
N PRO A 13 -28.51 19.50 -16.79
CA PRO A 13 -27.09 19.61 -16.48
C PRO A 13 -26.51 18.21 -16.23
N PRO A 14 -25.24 17.89 -16.65
CA PRO A 14 -24.65 16.60 -16.48
C PRO A 14 -24.50 16.31 -14.97
N GLY A 15 -24.87 15.11 -14.57
CA GLY A 15 -24.70 14.63 -13.20
C GLY A 15 -23.22 14.28 -12.92
N PRO A 16 -22.82 14.20 -11.66
CA PRO A 16 -21.41 13.90 -11.28
C PRO A 16 -20.89 12.55 -11.82
N LEU A 17 -21.77 11.62 -12.20
CA LEU A 17 -21.39 10.36 -12.87
C LEU A 17 -20.97 10.57 -14.34
N ASP A 18 -21.57 11.55 -15.03
CA ASP A 18 -21.23 11.83 -16.43
C ASP A 18 -19.81 12.38 -16.56
N THR A 19 -19.32 13.06 -15.53
CA THR A 19 -17.96 13.60 -15.48
C THR A 19 -16.91 12.49 -15.29
N VAL A 20 -17.19 11.46 -14.49
CA VAL A 20 -16.27 10.33 -14.28
C VAL A 20 -16.18 9.45 -15.52
N ILE A 21 -17.29 9.19 -16.20
CA ILE A 21 -17.31 8.42 -17.46
C ILE A 21 -16.58 9.18 -18.57
N ALA A 22 -16.76 10.50 -18.65
CA ALA A 22 -16.03 11.34 -19.60
C ALA A 22 -14.51 11.32 -19.32
N TYR A 23 -14.10 11.28 -18.06
CA TYR A 23 -12.71 11.20 -17.66
C TYR A 23 -12.08 9.85 -18.04
N GLN A 24 -12.79 8.75 -17.82
CA GLN A 24 -12.34 7.40 -18.19
C GLN A 24 -12.24 7.22 -19.73
N CYS A 25 -13.17 7.80 -20.47
CA CYS A 25 -13.10 7.84 -21.93
C CYS A 25 -11.94 8.70 -22.45
N MET A 26 -11.61 9.81 -21.78
CA MET A 26 -10.44 10.63 -22.12
C MET A 26 -9.12 9.90 -21.86
N ILE A 27 -8.99 9.16 -20.76
CA ILE A 27 -7.80 8.36 -20.46
C ILE A 27 -7.59 7.29 -21.53
N ASN A 28 -8.63 6.56 -21.91
CA ASN A 28 -8.54 5.52 -22.96
C ASN A 28 -8.25 6.10 -24.35
N ALA A 29 -8.74 7.31 -24.65
CA ALA A 29 -8.43 8.01 -25.89
C ALA A 29 -6.99 8.56 -25.90
N HIS A 30 -6.47 8.98 -24.74
CA HIS A 30 -5.10 9.48 -24.61
C HIS A 30 -4.06 8.37 -24.77
N VAL A 31 -4.29 7.21 -24.13
CA VAL A 31 -3.43 6.03 -24.27
C VAL A 31 -3.38 5.52 -25.72
N LYS A 32 -4.50 5.56 -26.42
CA LYS A 32 -4.55 5.16 -27.84
C LYS A 32 -3.82 6.15 -28.76
N ASN A 33 -3.90 7.43 -28.45
CA ASN A 33 -3.27 8.50 -29.23
C ASN A 33 -1.74 8.55 -29.03
N GLU A 34 -1.22 8.17 -27.85
CA GLU A 34 0.21 8.07 -27.58
C GLU A 34 0.86 6.84 -28.24
N ALA A 35 0.10 5.73 -28.36
CA ALA A 35 0.56 4.55 -29.09
C ALA A 35 0.71 4.82 -30.61
N GLU A 36 -0.21 5.60 -31.21
CA GLU A 36 -0.14 5.98 -32.63
C GLU A 36 0.90 7.08 -32.91
N LYS A 37 1.27 7.90 -31.92
CA LYS A 37 2.32 8.93 -32.09
C LYS A 37 3.75 8.38 -32.06
N ARG A 38 3.99 7.19 -31.53
CA ARG A 38 5.34 6.58 -31.50
C ARG A 38 5.83 6.11 -32.85
N ASP A 39 4.94 5.88 -33.82
CA ASP A 39 5.30 5.41 -35.17
C ASP A 39 5.55 6.53 -36.18
N SER A 40 5.41 7.82 -35.81
CA SER A 40 5.53 8.94 -36.77
C SER A 40 6.67 9.94 -36.52
N TRP A 41 7.61 9.64 -35.62
CA TRP A 41 8.74 10.55 -35.35
C TRP A 41 10.04 10.15 -36.05
N SER A 42 10.01 10.27 -37.37
CA SER A 42 11.22 10.57 -38.13
C SER A 42 10.88 11.68 -39.15
N THR A 43 11.71 12.75 -39.10
CA THR A 43 11.73 13.91 -40.02
C THR A 43 10.72 15.04 -39.77
N ASN A 44 11.17 16.10 -39.16
CA ASN A 44 11.32 17.47 -39.69
C ASN A 44 11.34 18.56 -38.60
N ARG A 45 12.53 19.12 -38.37
CA ARG A 45 12.66 20.42 -37.69
C ARG A 45 12.25 21.53 -38.64
N LYS A 46 11.34 22.41 -38.25
CA LYS A 46 11.36 23.85 -38.58
C LYS A 46 10.52 24.68 -37.61
N LEU A 47 11.12 25.82 -37.27
CA LEU A 47 10.76 26.90 -36.34
C LEU A 47 9.47 27.65 -36.68
N LEU A 48 8.76 28.15 -35.62
CA LEU A 48 8.18 29.53 -35.50
C LEU A 48 6.85 29.53 -34.69
N PRO A 49 6.32 30.63 -34.13
CA PRO A 49 6.82 31.45 -33.03
C PRO A 49 5.78 31.60 -31.86
N ARG A 50 6.28 32.23 -30.80
CA ARG A 50 5.48 32.72 -29.65
C ARG A 50 4.46 33.77 -30.07
N ALA A 51 3.20 33.59 -29.73
CA ALA A 51 2.23 34.65 -29.34
C ALA A 51 0.90 34.02 -28.89
N VAL A 52 0.24 34.67 -27.91
CA VAL A 52 -1.10 34.44 -27.37
C VAL A 52 -1.18 33.54 -26.14
N CYS A 53 -0.85 34.12 -24.99
CA CYS A 53 -1.40 33.81 -23.68
C CYS A 53 -1.54 35.10 -22.87
N PHE A 54 -2.56 35.91 -23.13
CA PHE A 54 -3.03 36.99 -22.27
C PHE A 54 -4.50 37.24 -22.52
N ALA A 55 -5.38 36.41 -21.95
CA ALA A 55 -6.78 36.76 -21.72
C ALA A 55 -7.40 35.69 -20.79
N GLY A 56 -7.27 35.85 -19.49
CA GLY A 56 -7.85 34.93 -18.49
C GLY A 56 -7.77 35.42 -17.06
N PHE A 57 -7.13 36.56 -16.79
CA PHE A 57 -6.91 37.05 -15.43
C PHE A 57 -7.77 38.27 -15.04
N GLY A 58 -8.91 38.47 -15.66
CA GLY A 58 -9.72 39.68 -15.54
C GLY A 58 -11.02 39.59 -14.76
N LEU A 59 -11.41 38.46 -14.14
CA LEU A 59 -12.74 38.31 -13.54
C LEU A 59 -12.78 37.78 -12.09
N ILE A 60 -11.68 37.80 -11.37
CA ILE A 60 -11.64 37.43 -9.93
C ILE A 60 -11.36 38.63 -8.98
N ALA A 61 -11.17 39.82 -9.51
CA ALA A 61 -10.82 41.01 -8.69
C ALA A 61 -12.00 41.95 -8.40
N ALA A 62 -13.25 41.58 -8.58
CA ALA A 62 -14.41 42.46 -8.37
C ALA A 62 -15.38 41.98 -7.25
N GLY A 63 -14.97 41.09 -6.36
CA GLY A 63 -15.82 40.58 -5.25
C GLY A 63 -15.32 40.81 -3.83
N ALA A 64 -14.27 41.59 -3.64
CA ALA A 64 -13.66 41.76 -2.33
C ALA A 64 -13.86 43.17 -1.75
N LEU A 65 -15.10 43.61 -1.63
CA LEU A 65 -15.46 44.81 -0.84
C LEU A 65 -16.92 44.71 -0.38
N THR A 66 -17.20 43.87 0.61
CA THR A 66 -18.19 44.11 1.65
C THR A 66 -17.87 43.22 2.85
N SER A 67 -17.64 43.85 3.95
CA SER A 67 -17.37 43.36 5.31
C SER A 67 -18.46 42.41 5.83
N ASP A 68 -18.04 41.55 6.77
CA ASP A 68 -18.82 40.70 7.67
C ASP A 68 -19.29 39.34 7.14
N LEU A 69 -18.34 38.43 6.97
CA LEU A 69 -18.60 36.99 7.14
C LEU A 69 -17.32 36.30 7.62
N GLY A 70 -17.44 35.67 8.77
CA GLY A 70 -16.38 34.94 9.45
C GLY A 70 -15.70 33.91 8.56
N TRP A 71 -14.43 33.74 8.77
CA TRP A 71 -13.57 32.77 8.07
C TRP A 71 -13.87 31.33 8.52
N ASP A 72 -14.87 30.71 7.88
CA ASP A 72 -15.07 29.26 7.89
C ASP A 72 -14.96 28.74 6.45
N TRP A 73 -13.75 28.44 6.05
CA TRP A 73 -13.42 27.84 4.76
C TRP A 73 -12.59 26.56 4.97
N PRO A 74 -12.71 25.50 4.15
CA PRO A 74 -13.65 25.15 3.06
C PRO A 74 -14.37 23.78 3.23
N LEU A 75 -14.53 23.27 4.46
CA LEU A 75 -15.24 22.00 4.73
C LEU A 75 -16.75 22.09 4.44
N ALA A 76 -17.31 23.29 4.37
CA ALA A 76 -18.72 23.50 4.10
C ALA A 76 -19.14 23.25 2.63
N ILE A 77 -18.20 23.24 1.69
CA ILE A 77 -18.53 22.97 0.27
C ILE A 77 -18.57 21.47 0.01
N LEU A 78 -17.74 20.66 0.68
CA LEU A 78 -17.81 19.20 0.63
C LEU A 78 -19.05 18.63 1.34
N GLY A 79 -19.57 19.34 2.35
CA GLY A 79 -20.78 18.94 3.07
C GLY A 79 -22.10 19.14 2.29
N LYS A 80 -22.11 19.85 1.16
CA LYS A 80 -23.30 20.06 0.32
C LYS A 80 -23.32 19.23 -0.97
N LEU A 81 -22.31 18.41 -1.23
CA LEU A 81 -22.42 17.27 -2.15
C LEU A 81 -23.07 16.09 -1.42
N ALA A 82 -24.13 16.41 -0.65
CA ALA A 82 -24.90 15.47 0.14
C ALA A 82 -25.77 14.62 -0.76
N GLY A 83 -25.52 13.34 -0.74
CA GLY A 83 -26.34 12.30 -1.39
C GLY A 83 -25.61 10.97 -1.55
N GLY A 84 -24.31 10.91 -1.23
CA GLY A 84 -23.57 9.65 -1.20
C GLY A 84 -23.97 8.77 0.00
N PRO A 85 -23.88 7.46 -0.10
CA PRO A 85 -24.14 6.56 1.01
C PRO A 85 -23.23 6.91 2.18
N ARG A 86 -23.84 7.19 3.32
CA ARG A 86 -23.16 7.42 4.59
C ARG A 86 -23.17 6.12 5.38
N LEU A 87 -22.03 5.72 5.96
CA LEU A 87 -22.02 4.63 6.92
C LEU A 87 -22.94 5.00 8.11
N ILE A 88 -24.06 4.30 8.24
CA ILE A 88 -25.11 4.61 9.24
C ILE A 88 -24.86 3.84 10.53
N SER A 89 -24.32 2.65 10.43
CA SER A 89 -23.91 1.83 11.57
C SER A 89 -22.89 0.80 11.14
N TYR A 90 -22.06 0.43 12.06
CA TYR A 90 -21.11 -0.67 11.95
C TYR A 90 -21.14 -1.39 13.31
N ASP A 91 -21.65 -2.59 13.30
CA ASP A 91 -21.58 -3.47 14.45
C ASP A 91 -20.34 -4.37 14.28
N ARG A 92 -19.40 -4.28 15.20
CA ARG A 92 -18.41 -5.35 15.36
C ARG A 92 -19.18 -6.59 15.70
N LEU A 93 -19.13 -7.58 14.84
CA LEU A 93 -19.51 -8.92 15.24
C LEU A 93 -18.64 -9.28 16.45
N ALA A 94 -19.30 -9.71 17.54
CA ALA A 94 -18.56 -10.31 18.64
C ALA A 94 -17.66 -11.40 18.04
N PRO A 95 -16.44 -11.61 18.54
CA PRO A 95 -15.66 -12.76 18.16
C PRO A 95 -16.51 -13.97 18.50
N GLU A 96 -17.13 -14.55 17.48
CA GLU A 96 -17.74 -15.86 17.65
C GLU A 96 -16.56 -16.81 17.90
N GLU A 97 -16.58 -17.43 19.06
CA GLU A 97 -15.88 -18.69 19.27
C GLU A 97 -16.54 -19.69 18.32
N GLY A 98 -16.14 -19.71 17.08
CA GLY A 98 -16.82 -20.54 16.12
C GLY A 98 -15.98 -20.73 14.90
N GLU A 99 -15.57 -21.95 14.76
CA GLU A 99 -15.21 -22.65 13.54
C GLU A 99 -14.48 -21.76 12.53
N GLU A 100 -13.15 -21.83 12.59
CA GLU A 100 -12.28 -21.56 11.45
C GLU A 100 -13.03 -22.02 10.20
N CYS A 101 -13.11 -21.19 9.17
CA CYS A 101 -13.64 -21.60 7.87
C CYS A 101 -12.92 -22.88 7.47
N ALA A 102 -13.47 -24.02 7.82
CA ALA A 102 -12.91 -25.31 7.47
C ALA A 102 -12.89 -25.35 5.95
N TYR A 103 -11.69 -25.21 5.38
CA TYR A 103 -11.46 -25.42 3.96
C TYR A 103 -12.02 -26.81 3.60
N GLN A 104 -13.14 -26.82 2.90
CA GLN A 104 -13.64 -28.06 2.32
C GLN A 104 -12.83 -28.31 1.04
N PRO A 105 -11.96 -29.33 1.01
CA PRO A 105 -11.25 -29.68 -0.20
C PRO A 105 -12.27 -29.94 -1.30
N VAL A 106 -12.08 -29.28 -2.45
CA VAL A 106 -12.84 -29.56 -3.67
C VAL A 106 -12.80 -31.07 -3.89
N SER A 107 -13.95 -31.73 -3.91
CA SER A 107 -14.03 -33.18 -4.01
C SER A 107 -13.17 -33.69 -5.16
N GLN A 108 -12.43 -34.76 -4.96
CA GLN A 108 -11.51 -35.38 -5.95
C GLN A 108 -12.19 -35.68 -7.29
N ALA A 109 -13.52 -35.65 -7.37
CA ALA A 109 -14.29 -35.82 -8.60
C ALA A 109 -14.15 -34.65 -9.61
N VAL A 110 -13.63 -33.48 -9.22
CA VAL A 110 -13.46 -32.31 -10.12
C VAL A 110 -12.00 -32.17 -10.61
N ALA A 111 -11.07 -32.86 -9.97
CA ALA A 111 -9.64 -32.80 -10.33
C ALA A 111 -9.32 -33.24 -11.79
N PRO A 112 -10.00 -34.22 -12.39
CA PRO A 112 -9.73 -34.58 -13.79
C PRO A 112 -10.21 -33.57 -14.82
N LEU A 113 -11.21 -32.71 -14.49
CA LEU A 113 -11.71 -31.69 -15.42
C LEU A 113 -10.81 -30.45 -15.52
N ALA A 114 -9.95 -30.23 -14.54
CA ALA A 114 -9.01 -29.10 -14.56
C ALA A 114 -7.84 -29.31 -15.51
N ALA A 115 -7.59 -30.56 -15.95
CA ALA A 115 -6.47 -30.92 -16.81
C ALA A 115 -6.67 -30.63 -18.31
N THR A 116 -7.87 -30.20 -18.74
CA THR A 116 -8.14 -29.87 -20.14
C THR A 116 -8.40 -28.40 -20.35
N MET A 117 -7.32 -27.62 -20.41
CA MET A 117 -7.36 -26.17 -20.70
C MET A 117 -8.23 -25.77 -21.91
N PRO A 118 -8.27 -26.53 -23.03
CA PRO A 118 -9.16 -26.22 -24.14
C PRO A 118 -10.64 -26.31 -23.78
N LEU A 119 -11.03 -27.27 -22.97
CA LEU A 119 -12.43 -27.46 -22.56
C LEU A 119 -12.89 -26.35 -21.58
N ARG A 120 -11.99 -25.92 -20.67
CA ARG A 120 -12.23 -24.80 -19.77
C ARG A 120 -12.45 -23.49 -20.51
N ASN A 121 -11.61 -23.21 -21.53
CA ASN A 121 -11.75 -22.03 -22.36
C ASN A 121 -13.03 -22.08 -23.23
N ALA A 122 -13.38 -23.23 -23.75
CA ALA A 122 -14.62 -23.44 -24.50
C ALA A 122 -15.86 -23.30 -23.61
N LEU A 123 -15.82 -23.80 -22.36
CA LEU A 123 -16.89 -23.63 -21.38
C LEU A 123 -17.02 -22.19 -20.89
N MET A 124 -15.90 -21.48 -20.72
CA MET A 124 -15.93 -20.05 -20.41
C MET A 124 -16.51 -19.23 -21.56
N GLN A 125 -16.10 -19.50 -22.81
CA GLN A 125 -16.65 -18.84 -24.00
C GLN A 125 -18.12 -19.19 -24.21
N ALA A 126 -18.54 -20.43 -23.97
CA ALA A 126 -19.94 -20.83 -24.06
C ALA A 126 -20.80 -20.19 -22.96
N ARG A 127 -20.26 -19.93 -21.77
CA ARG A 127 -20.95 -19.17 -20.72
C ARG A 127 -21.10 -17.69 -21.06
N ILE A 128 -20.08 -17.09 -21.68
CA ILE A 128 -20.12 -15.70 -22.14
C ILE A 128 -21.13 -15.52 -23.30
N ALA A 129 -21.35 -16.56 -24.10
CA ALA A 129 -22.25 -16.54 -25.24
C ALA A 129 -23.73 -16.86 -24.89
N GLN A 130 -24.07 -17.13 -23.64
CA GLN A 130 -25.47 -17.36 -23.26
C GLN A 130 -26.26 -16.05 -23.25
N PRO A 131 -27.44 -15.99 -23.93
CA PRO A 131 -28.34 -14.85 -23.86
C PRO A 131 -28.76 -14.65 -22.38
N GLY A 132 -28.35 -13.53 -21.79
CA GLY A 132 -28.63 -13.22 -20.37
C GLY A 132 -27.40 -12.96 -19.50
N TYR A 133 -26.19 -13.28 -19.93
CA TYR A 133 -24.97 -12.78 -19.35
C TYR A 133 -24.77 -11.33 -19.81
N ALA A 134 -25.56 -10.43 -19.23
CA ALA A 134 -25.27 -9.02 -19.37
C ALA A 134 -23.84 -8.76 -18.90
N ASP A 135 -23.10 -7.94 -19.63
CA ASP A 135 -21.77 -7.52 -19.26
C ASP A 135 -21.81 -6.93 -17.84
N LEU A 136 -21.30 -7.68 -16.86
CA LEU A 136 -21.28 -7.27 -15.46
C LEU A 136 -20.41 -6.03 -15.24
N SER A 137 -19.46 -5.77 -16.15
CA SER A 137 -18.60 -4.58 -16.11
C SER A 137 -19.39 -3.28 -16.29
N GLN A 138 -20.57 -3.35 -16.91
CA GLN A 138 -21.45 -2.20 -17.13
C GLN A 138 -22.49 -1.99 -16.02
N ARG A 139 -22.51 -2.85 -15.00
CA ARG A 139 -23.46 -2.71 -13.90
C ARG A 139 -22.90 -1.80 -12.84
N PRO A 140 -23.57 -0.68 -12.52
CA PRO A 140 -23.16 0.16 -11.40
C PRO A 140 -23.36 -0.61 -10.07
N ALA A 141 -22.50 -0.33 -9.10
CA ALA A 141 -22.71 -0.82 -7.75
C ALA A 141 -24.04 -0.29 -7.18
N LEU A 142 -24.81 -1.16 -6.53
CA LEU A 142 -26.05 -0.77 -5.85
C LEU A 142 -25.79 0.14 -4.66
N ARG A 143 -24.67 -0.06 -4.01
CA ARG A 143 -24.22 0.71 -2.83
C ARG A 143 -22.70 0.72 -2.82
N MET A 144 -22.13 1.81 -2.35
CA MET A 144 -20.69 1.97 -2.17
C MET A 144 -20.43 2.44 -0.74
N ILE A 145 -19.49 1.80 -0.06
CA ILE A 145 -18.94 2.25 1.20
C ILE A 145 -17.60 2.91 0.87
N ARG A 146 -17.37 4.10 1.34
CA ARG A 146 -16.12 4.84 1.10
C ARG A 146 -15.59 5.42 2.38
N ASP A 147 -14.30 5.25 2.60
CA ASP A 147 -13.55 6.00 3.60
C ASP A 147 -12.92 7.23 2.93
N PRO A 148 -13.30 8.46 3.30
CA PRO A 148 -12.74 9.67 2.71
C PRO A 148 -11.43 10.12 3.36
N TYR A 149 -10.91 9.37 4.32
CA TYR A 149 -9.76 9.75 5.11
C TYR A 149 -8.56 8.84 4.85
N ALA A 150 -7.36 9.38 5.04
CA ALA A 150 -6.14 8.60 4.93
C ALA A 150 -6.07 7.49 5.99
N ALA A 151 -5.62 6.31 5.59
CA ALA A 151 -5.27 5.20 6.48
C ALA A 151 -3.76 4.95 6.38
N TYR A 152 -3.04 5.34 7.42
CA TYR A 152 -1.58 5.33 7.39
C TYR A 152 -1.00 3.93 7.44
N SER A 153 -0.16 3.61 6.45
CA SER A 153 0.50 2.30 6.32
C SER A 153 1.95 2.31 6.79
N ALA A 154 2.74 3.29 6.39
CA ALA A 154 4.12 3.39 6.83
C ALA A 154 4.44 4.78 7.38
N VAL A 155 5.54 4.88 8.14
CA VAL A 155 6.02 6.11 8.75
C VAL A 155 7.53 6.20 8.68
N ALA A 156 8.04 7.39 8.34
CA ALA A 156 9.45 7.73 8.43
C ALA A 156 9.65 9.19 8.86
N VAL A 157 10.79 9.51 9.44
CA VAL A 157 11.08 10.85 9.97
C VAL A 157 12.28 11.45 9.25
N ASP A 158 12.10 12.66 8.73
CA ASP A 158 13.17 13.55 8.27
C ASP A 158 13.63 14.43 9.42
N ASN A 159 14.67 13.99 10.11
CA ASN A 159 15.21 14.70 11.26
C ASN A 159 15.86 16.04 10.88
N ALA A 160 16.43 16.13 9.67
CA ALA A 160 17.09 17.34 9.19
C ALA A 160 16.10 18.50 9.01
N HIS A 161 14.84 18.18 8.66
CA HIS A 161 13.81 19.18 8.37
C HIS A 161 12.65 19.18 9.36
N ASN A 162 12.72 18.37 10.41
CA ASN A 162 11.67 18.24 11.43
C ASN A 162 10.31 17.86 10.82
N GLU A 163 10.33 16.90 9.89
CA GLU A 163 9.14 16.42 9.19
C GLU A 163 8.91 14.94 9.47
N VAL A 164 7.65 14.53 9.51
CA VAL A 164 7.24 13.13 9.46
C VAL A 164 6.47 12.89 8.17
N VAL A 165 6.81 11.81 7.50
CA VAL A 165 6.21 11.37 6.25
C VAL A 165 5.42 10.09 6.52
N LEU A 166 4.21 10.03 6.01
CA LEU A 166 3.28 8.91 6.16
C LEU A 166 2.76 8.51 4.77
N THR A 167 2.75 7.24 4.48
CA THR A 167 2.04 6.68 3.32
C THR A 167 0.62 6.30 3.70
N ASP A 168 -0.25 6.20 2.71
CA ASP A 168 -1.68 6.00 2.90
C ASP A 168 -2.21 5.02 1.84
N GLU A 169 -2.72 3.89 2.30
CA GLU A 169 -3.24 2.82 1.45
C GLU A 169 -4.71 2.99 1.04
N ASN A 170 -5.40 4.00 1.57
CA ASN A 170 -6.79 4.23 1.24
C ASN A 170 -6.97 5.26 0.12
N LEU A 171 -6.23 6.36 0.16
CA LEU A 171 -6.32 7.45 -0.82
C LEU A 171 -5.12 7.51 -1.75
N PHE A 172 -4.13 6.65 -1.54
CA PHE A 172 -2.91 6.54 -2.34
C PHE A 172 -2.12 7.84 -2.41
N ASN A 173 -1.82 8.38 -1.23
CA ASN A 173 -1.09 9.62 -1.08
C ASN A 173 0.10 9.47 -0.14
N ILE A 174 1.05 10.41 -0.25
CA ILE A 174 2.09 10.62 0.75
C ILE A 174 1.78 11.92 1.48
N TRP A 175 1.67 11.84 2.79
CA TRP A 175 1.33 12.94 3.69
C TRP A 175 2.56 13.38 4.45
N VAL A 176 2.85 14.68 4.46
CA VAL A 176 3.98 15.25 5.19
C VAL A 176 3.48 16.24 6.24
N TYR A 177 3.85 15.98 7.48
CA TYR A 177 3.46 16.78 8.64
C TYR A 177 4.70 17.39 9.33
N ASP A 178 4.50 18.39 10.16
CA ASP A 178 5.49 18.76 11.14
C ASP A 178 5.66 17.60 12.15
N ARG A 179 6.89 17.19 12.44
CA ARG A 179 7.16 16.08 13.36
C ARG A 179 6.61 16.34 14.76
N THR A 180 6.56 17.59 15.19
CA THR A 180 6.05 18.01 16.50
C THR A 180 4.55 18.32 16.51
N ALA A 181 3.86 18.16 15.37
CA ALA A 181 2.44 18.38 15.29
C ALA A 181 1.67 17.56 16.33
N LYS A 182 0.67 18.16 16.90
CA LYS A 182 -0.24 17.54 17.85
C LYS A 182 -1.66 17.83 17.44
N THR A 183 -2.42 16.80 17.16
CA THR A 183 -3.82 16.95 16.76
C THR A 183 -4.63 17.63 17.86
N PRO A 184 -5.33 18.72 17.59
CA PRO A 184 -6.28 19.30 18.53
C PRO A 184 -7.43 18.34 18.84
N ALA A 185 -8.08 18.52 20.01
CA ALA A 185 -9.26 17.73 20.35
C ALA A 185 -10.34 17.88 19.27
N ASN A 186 -10.98 16.76 18.90
CA ASN A 186 -12.09 16.71 17.94
C ASN A 186 -11.77 17.21 16.51
N SER A 187 -10.50 17.20 16.10
CA SER A 187 -10.08 17.63 14.76
C SER A 187 -9.10 16.65 14.12
N ALA A 188 -8.79 16.85 12.84
CA ALA A 188 -7.66 16.27 12.14
C ALA A 188 -6.45 17.22 12.18
N THR A 189 -5.27 16.70 11.86
CA THR A 189 -4.04 17.48 11.71
C THR A 189 -3.89 17.91 10.26
N GLU A 190 -3.69 19.20 10.02
CA GLU A 190 -3.39 19.71 8.69
C GLU A 190 -1.97 19.30 8.26
N PRO A 191 -1.80 18.71 7.09
CA PRO A 191 -0.48 18.38 6.57
C PRO A 191 0.26 19.63 6.09
N LYS A 192 1.58 19.63 6.17
CA LYS A 192 2.42 20.66 5.52
C LYS A 192 2.32 20.58 3.99
N ARG A 193 2.23 19.36 3.47
CA ARG A 193 2.05 19.08 2.05
C ARG A 193 1.55 17.65 1.82
N LEU A 194 0.99 17.45 0.66
CA LEU A 194 0.46 16.21 0.16
C LEU A 194 1.08 15.95 -1.22
N ILE A 195 1.51 14.72 -1.48
CA ILE A 195 1.89 14.22 -2.81
C ILE A 195 0.86 13.17 -3.17
N GLY A 196 0.13 13.37 -4.26
CA GLY A 196 -0.93 12.46 -4.69
C GLY A 196 -1.57 12.91 -5.98
N GLY A 197 -2.11 11.97 -6.72
CA GLY A 197 -2.71 12.16 -8.04
C GLY A 197 -2.13 11.20 -9.08
N LEU A 198 -2.70 11.19 -10.27
CA LEU A 198 -2.40 10.19 -11.30
C LEU A 198 -0.95 10.27 -11.85
N ASN A 199 -0.37 11.47 -11.87
CA ASN A 199 0.99 11.64 -12.37
C ASN A 199 2.05 11.13 -11.39
N THR A 200 1.70 11.00 -10.11
CA THR A 200 2.63 10.54 -9.08
C THR A 200 2.99 9.08 -9.20
N LYS A 201 2.18 8.29 -9.89
CA LYS A 201 2.30 6.82 -9.95
C LYS A 201 2.31 6.17 -8.56
N ILE A 202 1.72 6.85 -7.59
CA ILE A 202 1.50 6.31 -6.26
C ILE A 202 0.27 5.42 -6.33
N GLU A 203 0.44 4.16 -5.90
CA GLU A 203 -0.65 3.21 -5.73
C GLU A 203 -0.55 2.57 -4.34
N PHE A 204 -0.82 1.30 -4.17
CA PHE A 204 -0.83 0.64 -2.87
C PHE A 204 0.56 0.67 -2.21
N GLN A 205 0.79 1.64 -1.32
CA GLN A 205 2.11 1.91 -0.74
C GLN A 205 2.30 1.21 0.59
N CYS A 206 3.37 0.42 0.68
CA CYS A 206 3.69 -0.37 1.88
C CYS A 206 4.97 0.07 2.58
N GLY A 207 6.04 0.31 1.83
CA GLY A 207 7.35 0.64 2.36
C GLY A 207 7.70 2.12 2.17
N LEU A 208 8.36 2.72 3.16
CA LEU A 208 8.76 4.12 3.16
C LEU A 208 10.17 4.29 3.72
N TYR A 209 10.98 5.07 3.01
CA TYR A 209 12.32 5.46 3.47
C TYR A 209 12.57 6.93 3.12
N ILE A 210 13.23 7.65 4.01
CA ILE A 210 13.68 9.03 3.80
C ILE A 210 15.19 9.06 3.74
N ASP A 211 15.74 9.59 2.67
CA ASP A 211 17.17 9.78 2.51
C ASP A 211 17.68 10.84 3.50
N PRO A 212 18.56 10.47 4.45
CA PRO A 212 19.03 11.44 5.44
C PRO A 212 19.93 12.53 4.88
N ALA A 213 20.47 12.36 3.65
CA ALA A 213 21.35 13.32 3.03
C ALA A 213 20.60 14.51 2.40
N ASN A 214 19.42 14.26 1.80
CA ASN A 214 18.70 15.28 1.03
C ASN A 214 17.20 15.33 1.35
N GLY A 215 16.66 14.35 2.09
CA GLY A 215 15.26 14.24 2.44
C GLY A 215 14.38 13.63 1.34
N ASP A 216 14.95 13.04 0.30
CA ASP A 216 14.18 12.38 -0.75
C ASP A 216 13.35 11.23 -0.18
N ILE A 217 12.13 11.11 -0.71
CA ILE A 217 11.10 10.18 -0.23
C ILE A 217 11.07 8.99 -1.19
N TYR A 218 11.38 7.80 -0.66
CA TYR A 218 11.30 6.53 -1.37
C TYR A 218 10.04 5.81 -0.91
N ALA A 219 9.10 5.54 -1.82
CA ALA A 219 7.85 4.86 -1.51
C ALA A 219 7.64 3.64 -2.42
N VAL A 220 7.37 2.51 -1.80
CA VAL A 220 7.20 1.22 -2.47
C VAL A 220 5.75 1.02 -2.84
N ASN A 221 5.46 0.84 -4.12
CA ASN A 221 4.15 0.34 -4.60
C ASN A 221 4.18 -1.19 -4.60
N ASN A 222 3.17 -1.82 -4.01
CA ASN A 222 3.17 -3.25 -3.78
C ASN A 222 2.59 -4.08 -4.93
N ASP A 223 1.29 -3.94 -5.21
CA ASP A 223 0.56 -4.95 -6.01
C ASP A 223 0.10 -4.49 -7.39
N THR A 224 -0.10 -3.21 -7.59
CA THR A 224 -0.77 -2.69 -8.80
C THR A 224 0.21 -2.15 -9.82
N ILE A 225 1.23 -1.45 -9.36
CA ILE A 225 2.38 -1.03 -10.16
C ILE A 225 3.65 -1.54 -9.47
N ASP A 226 4.40 -2.40 -10.12
CA ASP A 226 5.62 -3.00 -9.60
C ASP A 226 6.77 -2.00 -9.65
N THR A 227 6.72 -0.98 -8.79
CA THR A 227 7.70 0.11 -8.78
C THR A 227 7.99 0.65 -7.38
N LEU A 228 9.22 1.15 -7.23
CA LEU A 228 9.60 2.06 -6.19
C LEU A 228 9.65 3.46 -6.81
N VAL A 229 8.88 4.41 -6.27
CA VAL A 229 8.88 5.81 -6.72
C VAL A 229 9.65 6.68 -5.75
N ILE A 230 10.46 7.59 -6.29
CA ILE A 230 11.29 8.49 -5.50
C ILE A 230 10.92 9.93 -5.83
N PHE A 231 10.60 10.69 -4.79
CA PHE A 231 10.26 12.10 -4.89
C PHE A 231 11.29 12.96 -4.16
N SER A 232 11.58 14.11 -4.70
CA SER A 232 12.26 15.15 -3.95
C SER A 232 11.47 15.50 -2.67
N ARG A 233 12.17 15.80 -1.60
CA ARG A 233 11.58 16.32 -0.37
C ARG A 233 10.57 17.45 -0.60
N LYS A 234 10.78 18.25 -1.65
CA LYS A 234 9.93 19.42 -1.97
C LYS A 234 8.71 19.09 -2.81
N ALA A 235 8.50 17.85 -3.21
CA ALA A 235 7.37 17.45 -4.02
C ALA A 235 6.03 17.79 -3.33
N ILE A 236 5.07 18.26 -4.11
CA ILE A 236 3.73 18.63 -3.66
C ILE A 236 2.72 18.45 -4.80
N GLY A 237 1.53 17.94 -4.46
CA GLY A 237 0.43 17.75 -5.42
C GLY A 237 0.66 16.61 -6.40
N ASP A 238 0.06 16.72 -7.56
CA ASP A 238 0.09 15.71 -8.63
C ASP A 238 1.33 15.90 -9.53
N VAL A 239 2.48 15.50 -9.02
CA VAL A 239 3.78 15.59 -9.71
C VAL A 239 4.31 14.22 -10.05
N ALA A 240 5.03 14.09 -11.18
CA ALA A 240 5.71 12.85 -11.50
C ALA A 240 6.87 12.60 -10.51
N PRO A 241 7.20 11.33 -10.21
CA PRO A 241 8.39 11.02 -9.43
C PRO A 241 9.66 11.48 -10.14
N ASP A 242 10.65 11.93 -9.39
CA ASP A 242 11.96 12.32 -9.92
C ASP A 242 12.71 11.10 -10.46
N ARG A 243 12.45 9.94 -9.87
CA ARG A 243 13.05 8.66 -10.26
C ARG A 243 12.07 7.50 -9.96
N GLU A 244 12.14 6.46 -10.77
CA GLU A 244 11.33 5.24 -10.65
C GLU A 244 12.24 4.03 -10.87
N LEU A 245 12.16 3.04 -9.99
CA LEU A 245 12.79 1.74 -10.13
C LEU A 245 11.72 0.68 -10.29
N HIS A 246 11.79 -0.13 -11.33
CA HIS A 246 10.95 -1.31 -11.44
C HIS A 246 11.38 -2.36 -10.42
N THR A 247 10.43 -2.88 -9.68
CA THR A 247 10.62 -3.87 -8.62
C THR A 247 9.92 -5.18 -8.98
N PRO A 248 10.24 -6.30 -8.32
CA PRO A 248 9.44 -7.50 -8.43
C PRO A 248 8.02 -7.29 -7.90
N HIS A 249 7.06 -8.05 -8.44
CA HIS A 249 5.67 -8.02 -7.97
C HIS A 249 5.56 -8.44 -6.50
N GLY A 250 4.75 -7.72 -5.73
CA GLY A 250 4.61 -7.97 -4.29
C GLY A 250 5.79 -7.46 -3.46
N THR A 251 6.50 -6.43 -3.93
CA THR A 251 7.51 -5.75 -3.12
C THR A 251 6.86 -4.98 -1.98
N PHE A 252 7.33 -5.15 -0.73
CA PHE A 252 6.67 -4.57 0.44
C PHE A 252 7.60 -3.69 1.27
N GLY A 253 8.53 -4.25 2.00
CA GLY A 253 9.41 -3.54 2.92
C GLY A 253 10.63 -2.94 2.24
N ILE A 254 11.16 -1.89 2.82
CA ILE A 254 12.35 -1.17 2.35
C ILE A 254 13.32 -0.91 3.51
N ALA A 255 14.60 -1.09 3.25
CA ALA A 255 15.67 -0.60 4.10
C ALA A 255 16.87 -0.17 3.24
N VAL A 256 17.64 0.80 3.72
CA VAL A 256 18.80 1.32 2.99
C VAL A 256 20.02 1.32 3.89
N ASP A 257 21.12 0.85 3.36
CA ASP A 257 22.44 1.00 3.97
C ASP A 257 23.15 2.18 3.31
N GLU A 258 23.26 3.28 4.05
CA GLU A 258 23.89 4.50 3.58
C GLU A 258 25.42 4.38 3.40
N GLU A 259 26.05 3.47 4.12
CA GLU A 259 27.51 3.25 4.01
C GLU A 259 27.83 2.53 2.70
N THR A 260 27.10 1.48 2.36
CA THR A 260 27.34 0.68 1.15
C THR A 260 26.49 1.13 -0.03
N GLN A 261 25.55 2.07 0.15
CA GLN A 261 24.59 2.54 -0.84
C GLN A 261 23.76 1.39 -1.44
N GLU A 262 23.35 0.48 -0.57
CA GLU A 262 22.51 -0.66 -0.91
C GLU A 262 21.06 -0.44 -0.46
N LEU A 263 20.14 -0.74 -1.36
CA LEU A 263 18.70 -0.68 -1.18
C LEU A 263 18.15 -2.10 -1.10
N PHE A 264 17.56 -2.47 0.02
CA PHE A 264 16.97 -3.78 0.29
C PHE A 264 15.46 -3.70 0.21
N LEU A 265 14.84 -4.66 -0.46
CA LEU A 265 13.40 -4.78 -0.61
C LEU A 265 12.95 -6.21 -0.32
N THR A 266 11.90 -6.39 0.49
CA THR A 266 11.22 -7.69 0.61
C THR A 266 10.28 -7.90 -0.56
N VAL A 267 10.12 -9.15 -0.97
CA VAL A 267 9.20 -9.57 -2.05
C VAL A 267 8.32 -10.68 -1.50
N GLN A 268 7.07 -10.35 -1.19
CA GLN A 268 6.10 -11.22 -0.54
C GLN A 268 5.85 -12.52 -1.32
N HIS A 269 5.41 -12.35 -2.56
CA HIS A 269 4.92 -13.47 -3.38
C HIS A 269 6.01 -14.45 -3.80
N ASP A 270 7.27 -14.02 -3.78
CA ASP A 270 8.42 -14.84 -4.15
C ASP A 270 9.21 -15.36 -2.95
N ASN A 271 8.78 -15.01 -1.73
CA ASN A 271 9.54 -15.33 -0.52
C ASN A 271 11.01 -14.93 -0.66
N ALA A 272 11.26 -13.69 -1.06
CA ALA A 272 12.59 -13.23 -1.40
C ALA A 272 12.94 -11.87 -0.79
N ILE A 273 14.22 -11.56 -0.77
CA ILE A 273 14.74 -10.22 -0.55
C ILE A 273 15.62 -9.89 -1.75
N VAL A 274 15.37 -8.76 -2.39
CA VAL A 274 16.19 -8.24 -3.49
C VAL A 274 16.99 -7.03 -3.01
N VAL A 275 18.23 -6.93 -3.47
CA VAL A 275 19.13 -5.84 -3.09
C VAL A 275 19.59 -5.11 -4.34
N PHE A 276 19.30 -3.83 -4.42
CA PHE A 276 19.70 -2.95 -5.51
C PHE A 276 20.76 -1.95 -5.05
N ASN A 277 21.39 -1.27 -5.99
CA ASN A 277 22.08 -0.02 -5.68
C ASN A 277 21.04 1.04 -5.30
N LYS A 278 21.29 1.87 -4.28
CA LYS A 278 20.37 2.94 -3.85
C LYS A 278 20.02 3.91 -4.99
N SER A 279 20.93 4.12 -5.93
CA SER A 279 20.71 4.97 -7.10
C SER A 279 20.06 4.25 -8.29
N ALA A 280 19.66 2.99 -8.15
CA ALA A 280 19.06 2.23 -9.23
C ALA A 280 17.79 2.90 -9.77
N GLU A 281 17.57 2.78 -11.08
CA GLU A 281 16.41 3.32 -11.77
C GLU A 281 16.00 2.47 -12.98
N GLY A 282 14.79 2.66 -13.46
CA GLY A 282 14.27 1.95 -14.61
C GLY A 282 14.20 0.44 -14.34
N ILE A 283 14.77 -0.36 -15.23
CA ILE A 283 14.74 -1.83 -15.22
C ILE A 283 16.06 -2.45 -14.75
N GLN A 284 16.85 -1.75 -13.97
CA GLN A 284 18.12 -2.28 -13.48
C GLN A 284 17.92 -3.56 -12.68
N SER A 285 18.83 -4.50 -12.86
CA SER A 285 18.80 -5.77 -12.12
C SER A 285 19.28 -5.60 -10.68
N PRO A 286 18.77 -6.40 -9.73
CA PRO A 286 19.29 -6.43 -8.39
C PRO A 286 20.77 -6.90 -8.36
N LEU A 287 21.53 -6.38 -7.41
CA LEU A 287 22.93 -6.77 -7.15
C LEU A 287 23.01 -8.21 -6.61
N ARG A 288 22.03 -8.59 -5.79
CA ARG A 288 21.89 -9.94 -5.23
C ARG A 288 20.47 -10.20 -4.76
N VAL A 289 20.16 -11.46 -4.56
CA VAL A 289 18.86 -11.95 -4.07
C VAL A 289 19.13 -12.94 -2.93
N ILE A 290 18.27 -12.92 -1.89
CA ILE A 290 18.14 -13.96 -0.88
C ILE A 290 16.83 -14.66 -1.18
N GLN A 291 16.87 -15.91 -1.59
CA GLN A 291 15.71 -16.72 -1.96
C GLN A 291 16.08 -18.21 -1.96
N GLY A 292 15.17 -19.06 -1.54
CA GLY A 292 15.30 -20.51 -1.58
C GLY A 292 14.70 -21.19 -0.36
N ASP A 293 14.70 -22.51 -0.36
CA ASP A 293 14.01 -23.33 0.63
C ASP A 293 14.60 -23.24 2.04
N HIS A 294 15.89 -22.91 2.14
CA HIS A 294 16.58 -22.79 3.43
C HIS A 294 16.47 -21.38 4.06
N THR A 295 15.91 -20.42 3.34
CA THR A 295 15.84 -19.03 3.84
C THR A 295 14.82 -18.84 4.95
N ASP A 296 13.86 -19.70 5.13
CA ASP A 296 12.72 -19.55 6.04
C ASP A 296 11.90 -18.26 5.81
N LEU A 297 12.07 -17.60 4.65
CA LEU A 297 11.19 -16.53 4.22
C LEU A 297 9.82 -17.10 3.89
N ARG A 298 8.77 -16.52 4.47
CA ARG A 298 7.38 -16.92 4.26
C ARG A 298 6.50 -15.69 4.29
N ASP A 299 6.22 -15.15 3.11
CA ASP A 299 5.48 -13.91 2.96
C ASP A 299 6.17 -12.76 3.74
N PRO A 300 7.40 -12.39 3.34
CA PRO A 300 8.18 -11.39 4.05
C PRO A 300 7.63 -9.99 3.83
N HIS A 301 7.43 -9.25 4.93
CA HIS A 301 6.89 -7.89 4.93
C HIS A 301 7.94 -6.86 5.33
N GLY A 302 7.93 -6.40 6.56
CA GLY A 302 8.85 -5.38 7.03
C GLY A 302 10.28 -5.87 7.17
N MET A 303 11.22 -4.94 7.06
CA MET A 303 12.63 -5.20 7.30
C MET A 303 13.32 -4.06 8.03
N ALA A 304 14.39 -4.39 8.77
CA ALA A 304 15.26 -3.41 9.41
C ALA A 304 16.73 -3.83 9.31
N LEU A 305 17.60 -2.85 9.10
CA LEU A 305 19.05 -3.03 9.07
C LEU A 305 19.68 -2.58 10.38
N ASP A 306 20.43 -3.46 11.00
CA ASP A 306 21.42 -3.14 12.00
C ASP A 306 22.79 -3.05 11.33
N THR A 307 23.16 -1.86 10.87
CA THR A 307 24.42 -1.63 10.17
C THR A 307 25.62 -1.82 11.09
N LYS A 308 25.47 -1.54 12.40
CA LYS A 308 26.53 -1.70 13.42
C LYS A 308 26.93 -3.17 13.58
N ASN A 309 25.95 -4.06 13.70
CA ASN A 309 26.18 -5.50 13.89
C ASN A 309 26.10 -6.28 12.56
N ARG A 310 25.88 -5.60 11.44
CA ARG A 310 25.76 -6.18 10.09
C ARG A 310 24.65 -7.23 9.98
N LEU A 311 23.48 -6.92 10.54
CA LEU A 311 22.31 -7.81 10.56
C LEU A 311 21.14 -7.22 9.78
N LEU A 312 20.36 -8.11 9.17
CA LEU A 312 19.09 -7.82 8.52
C LEU A 312 17.98 -8.59 9.24
N PHE A 313 16.99 -7.89 9.75
CA PHE A 313 15.80 -8.44 10.39
C PHE A 313 14.63 -8.35 9.45
N VAL A 314 13.82 -9.42 9.36
CA VAL A 314 12.67 -9.50 8.43
C VAL A 314 11.48 -10.12 9.15
N THR A 315 10.32 -9.47 9.09
CA THR A 315 9.05 -10.04 9.55
C THR A 315 8.43 -10.89 8.44
N ASN A 316 7.85 -12.03 8.82
CA ASN A 316 7.16 -12.95 7.91
C ASN A 316 5.75 -13.21 8.44
N HIS A 317 4.73 -13.04 7.60
CA HIS A 317 3.34 -13.35 7.95
C HIS A 317 3.08 -14.85 8.07
N GLY A 318 3.84 -15.66 7.33
CA GLY A 318 3.69 -17.11 7.34
C GLY A 318 2.77 -17.65 6.27
N SER A 319 2.20 -16.82 5.42
CA SER A 319 1.44 -17.26 4.25
C SER A 319 2.36 -18.02 3.29
N THR A 320 1.99 -19.21 2.89
CA THR A 320 2.78 -20.05 2.00
C THR A 320 1.90 -20.97 1.16
N HIS A 321 2.46 -21.52 0.09
CA HIS A 321 1.78 -22.47 -0.79
C HIS A 321 2.82 -23.43 -1.39
N GLN A 322 2.35 -24.58 -1.84
CA GLN A 322 3.20 -25.45 -2.66
C GLN A 322 3.46 -24.79 -4.00
N VAL A 323 4.67 -24.96 -4.51
CA VAL A 323 5.08 -24.40 -5.78
C VAL A 323 5.40 -25.51 -6.78
N ARG A 324 5.30 -25.20 -8.06
CA ARG A 324 5.72 -26.04 -9.17
C ARG A 324 6.41 -25.19 -10.23
N ALA A 325 7.28 -25.81 -10.99
CA ALA A 325 7.91 -25.13 -12.11
C ALA A 325 6.85 -24.50 -13.05
N PRO A 326 7.11 -23.29 -13.58
CA PRO A 326 6.20 -22.59 -14.47
C PRO A 326 5.82 -23.46 -15.67
N GLY A 327 4.54 -23.40 -16.04
CA GLY A 327 4.05 -24.09 -17.22
C GLY A 327 4.64 -23.53 -18.53
N PRO A 328 4.68 -24.31 -19.62
CA PRO A 328 5.16 -23.81 -20.91
C PRO A 328 4.37 -22.58 -21.35
N GLY A 329 5.06 -21.49 -21.63
CA GLY A 329 4.45 -20.24 -22.12
C GLY A 329 4.14 -19.19 -21.04
N THR A 330 4.29 -19.49 -19.77
CA THR A 330 4.20 -18.49 -18.69
C THR A 330 5.52 -17.75 -18.60
N ARG A 331 5.61 -16.59 -19.25
CA ARG A 331 6.72 -15.66 -19.05
C ARG A 331 6.23 -14.50 -18.19
N ARG A 332 6.86 -14.32 -17.05
CA ARG A 332 6.65 -13.17 -16.20
C ARG A 332 7.63 -12.07 -16.59
N ARG A 333 7.39 -10.86 -16.10
CA ARG A 333 8.21 -9.68 -16.39
C ARG A 333 9.67 -9.91 -15.99
N GLU A 334 9.91 -10.51 -14.84
CA GLU A 334 11.22 -10.79 -14.28
C GLU A 334 12.02 -11.77 -15.13
N ASP A 335 11.35 -12.76 -15.71
CA ASP A 335 11.95 -13.69 -16.69
C ASP A 335 12.39 -12.96 -17.96
N ILE A 336 11.59 -11.99 -18.40
CA ILE A 336 11.89 -11.16 -19.57
C ILE A 336 13.07 -10.23 -19.28
N LEU A 337 13.14 -9.71 -18.05
CA LEU A 337 14.22 -8.82 -17.60
C LEU A 337 15.52 -9.59 -17.26
N GLY A 338 15.44 -10.92 -17.13
CA GLY A 338 16.58 -11.76 -16.74
C GLY A 338 17.02 -11.52 -15.30
N TRP A 339 16.11 -11.14 -14.40
CA TRP A 339 16.42 -10.97 -13.00
C TRP A 339 16.68 -12.33 -12.32
N PRO A 340 17.60 -12.40 -11.35
CA PRO A 340 18.02 -13.65 -10.73
C PRO A 340 17.01 -14.17 -9.67
N LEU A 341 15.71 -14.00 -9.91
CA LEU A 341 14.63 -14.48 -9.08
C LEU A 341 14.09 -15.79 -9.64
N THR A 342 13.98 -16.81 -8.78
CA THR A 342 13.29 -18.04 -9.14
C THR A 342 11.80 -17.84 -8.88
N ARG A 343 11.00 -18.07 -9.91
CA ARG A 343 9.54 -17.97 -9.81
C ARG A 343 8.90 -19.27 -10.20
N ASP A 344 8.24 -19.86 -9.22
CA ASP A 344 7.43 -21.04 -9.42
C ASP A 344 5.94 -20.66 -9.36
N ASP A 345 5.11 -21.42 -10.07
CA ASP A 345 3.66 -21.22 -10.01
C ASP A 345 3.10 -21.82 -8.73
N ALA A 346 2.26 -21.07 -8.04
CA ALA A 346 1.51 -21.58 -6.90
C ALA A 346 0.60 -22.75 -7.33
N VAL A 347 0.60 -23.83 -6.57
CA VAL A 347 -0.34 -24.93 -6.76
C VAL A 347 -1.70 -24.49 -6.20
N PRO A 348 -2.76 -24.42 -7.04
CA PRO A 348 -4.08 -24.01 -6.55
C PRO A 348 -4.58 -24.89 -5.39
N GLY A 349 -5.10 -24.26 -4.34
CA GLY A 349 -5.62 -24.94 -3.17
C GLY A 349 -4.58 -25.51 -2.21
N SER A 350 -3.30 -25.16 -2.39
CA SER A 350 -2.22 -25.57 -1.48
C SER A 350 -1.84 -24.51 -0.46
N GLY A 351 -2.54 -23.37 -0.46
CA GLY A 351 -2.30 -22.28 0.50
C GLY A 351 -2.45 -22.74 1.94
N GLN A 352 -1.54 -22.31 2.79
CA GLN A 352 -1.57 -22.54 4.24
C GLN A 352 -0.91 -21.36 4.94
N ILE A 353 -1.26 -21.15 6.20
CA ILE A 353 -0.65 -20.15 7.06
C ILE A 353 0.17 -20.87 8.11
N LEU A 354 1.48 -20.62 8.11
CA LEU A 354 2.41 -21.05 9.13
C LEU A 354 2.46 -20.00 10.26
N PRO A 355 2.94 -20.36 11.45
CA PRO A 355 3.16 -19.35 12.49
C PRO A 355 4.04 -18.22 11.98
N PRO A 356 3.69 -16.95 12.25
CA PRO A 356 4.50 -15.81 11.84
C PRO A 356 5.87 -15.85 12.50
N SER A 357 6.86 -15.21 11.89
CA SER A 357 8.24 -15.26 12.38
C SER A 357 8.99 -13.95 12.13
N ILE A 358 10.12 -13.81 12.82
CA ILE A 358 11.18 -12.86 12.47
C ILE A 358 12.41 -13.68 12.13
N THR A 359 12.90 -13.53 10.90
CA THR A 359 14.15 -14.13 10.45
C THR A 359 15.28 -13.09 10.47
N VAL A 360 16.47 -13.51 10.86
CA VAL A 360 17.65 -12.64 10.97
C VAL A 360 18.78 -13.18 10.14
N TYR A 361 19.33 -12.37 9.24
CA TYR A 361 20.42 -12.73 8.34
C TYR A 361 21.64 -11.85 8.56
N ALA A 362 22.80 -12.30 8.06
CA ALA A 362 23.91 -11.41 7.82
C ALA A 362 23.51 -10.40 6.71
N LYS A 363 23.90 -9.13 6.84
CA LYS A 363 23.57 -8.07 5.89
C LYS A 363 23.99 -8.42 4.45
N ASP A 364 25.08 -9.14 4.29
CA ASP A 364 25.64 -9.57 3.00
C ASP A 364 25.18 -10.96 2.54
N ALA A 365 24.15 -11.53 3.16
CA ALA A 365 23.54 -12.79 2.77
C ALA A 365 23.07 -12.75 1.31
N LYS A 366 23.12 -13.91 0.63
CA LYS A 366 22.71 -14.08 -0.76
C LYS A 366 22.34 -15.52 -1.06
N GLY A 367 21.51 -15.70 -2.09
CA GLY A 367 21.07 -17.03 -2.53
C GLY A 367 20.25 -17.74 -1.45
N ASP A 368 20.28 -19.05 -1.45
CA ASP A 368 19.54 -19.90 -0.51
C ASP A 368 20.25 -20.02 0.83
N THR A 369 20.40 -18.90 1.54
CA THR A 369 21.12 -18.78 2.82
C THR A 369 20.14 -18.91 3.97
N ALA A 370 20.39 -19.86 4.89
CA ALA A 370 19.63 -20.01 6.11
C ALA A 370 19.80 -18.80 7.03
N PRO A 371 18.74 -18.40 7.78
CA PRO A 371 18.85 -17.32 8.75
C PRO A 371 19.80 -17.70 9.90
N LEU A 372 20.48 -16.71 10.44
CA LEU A 372 21.30 -16.87 11.65
C LEU A 372 20.46 -17.20 12.88
N ARG A 373 19.24 -16.67 12.93
CA ARG A 373 18.25 -16.84 14.00
C ARG A 373 16.84 -16.70 13.46
N VAL A 374 15.92 -17.38 14.12
CA VAL A 374 14.46 -17.27 13.88
C VAL A 374 13.78 -17.06 15.23
N ILE A 375 12.93 -16.06 15.35
CA ILE A 375 12.01 -15.88 16.48
C ILE A 375 10.63 -16.33 15.97
N GLN A 376 10.09 -17.39 16.58
CA GLN A 376 8.81 -17.97 16.16
C GLN A 376 8.22 -18.81 17.29
N GLY A 377 6.91 -18.82 17.41
CA GLY A 377 6.16 -19.67 18.33
C GLY A 377 5.12 -18.93 19.15
N PRO A 378 4.25 -19.64 19.89
CA PRO A 378 3.09 -19.05 20.57
C PRO A 378 3.45 -18.04 21.68
N LYS A 379 4.63 -18.14 22.29
CA LYS A 379 5.04 -17.16 23.31
C LYS A 379 5.40 -15.81 22.71
N THR A 380 5.69 -15.74 21.43
CA THR A 380 6.04 -14.49 20.75
C THR A 380 4.90 -13.50 20.68
N GLN A 381 3.66 -13.95 20.77
CA GLN A 381 2.43 -13.16 20.60
C GLN A 381 2.33 -12.46 19.26
N MET A 382 3.13 -12.88 18.26
CA MET A 382 3.03 -12.35 16.91
C MET A 382 1.74 -12.79 16.24
N ASP A 383 1.06 -11.83 15.63
CA ASP A 383 -0.12 -12.01 14.83
C ASP A 383 -0.09 -10.97 13.72
N TRP A 384 0.25 -11.39 12.52
CA TRP A 384 0.41 -10.54 11.35
C TRP A 384 1.46 -9.42 11.55
N PRO A 385 2.75 -9.74 11.81
CA PRO A 385 3.81 -8.76 12.06
C PRO A 385 4.21 -8.05 10.76
N THR A 386 3.84 -6.78 10.58
CA THR A 386 4.03 -6.01 9.34
C THR A 386 5.37 -5.29 9.28
N ALA A 387 5.60 -4.29 10.10
CA ALA A 387 6.81 -3.50 10.08
C ALA A 387 7.73 -3.81 11.28
N ILE A 388 9.02 -3.52 11.12
CA ILE A 388 10.03 -3.74 12.15
C ILE A 388 11.04 -2.57 12.15
N ALA A 389 11.47 -2.17 13.33
CA ALA A 389 12.58 -1.23 13.53
C ALA A 389 13.60 -1.81 14.52
N VAL A 390 14.86 -1.42 14.40
CA VAL A 390 15.95 -1.92 15.25
C VAL A 390 16.66 -0.79 15.99
N ASP A 391 16.96 -1.01 17.26
CA ASP A 391 17.85 -0.19 18.08
C ASP A 391 19.11 -1.00 18.43
N PRO A 392 20.20 -0.84 17.68
CA PRO A 392 21.43 -1.58 17.94
C PRO A 392 22.12 -1.21 19.26
N GLU A 393 21.82 -0.03 19.81
CA GLU A 393 22.45 0.44 21.06
C GLU A 393 21.77 -0.18 22.27
N ARG A 394 20.46 -0.39 22.19
CA ARG A 394 19.68 -1.04 23.24
C ARG A 394 19.55 -2.54 23.02
N ASN A 395 20.02 -3.04 21.88
CA ASN A 395 19.83 -4.41 21.42
C ASN A 395 18.34 -4.81 21.38
N GLU A 396 17.49 -3.95 20.82
CA GLU A 396 16.03 -4.14 20.78
C GLU A 396 15.51 -4.07 19.36
N ILE A 397 14.47 -4.87 19.07
CA ILE A 397 13.66 -4.76 17.87
C ILE A 397 12.21 -4.45 18.25
N PHE A 398 11.57 -3.57 17.48
CA PHE A 398 10.20 -3.13 17.65
C PHE A 398 9.39 -3.62 16.45
N VAL A 399 8.29 -4.32 16.70
CA VAL A 399 7.50 -4.98 15.68
C VAL A 399 6.08 -4.44 15.72
N ALA A 400 5.60 -3.89 14.61
CA ALA A 400 4.19 -3.58 14.41
C ALA A 400 3.44 -4.90 14.24
N ASN A 401 2.60 -5.25 15.19
CA ASN A 401 1.86 -6.51 15.26
C ASN A 401 0.40 -6.25 14.93
N ASP A 402 0.09 -6.23 13.66
CA ASP A 402 -1.17 -5.73 13.09
C ASP A 402 -2.40 -6.45 13.66
N GLY A 403 -2.51 -7.75 13.44
CA GLY A 403 -3.62 -8.57 13.97
C GLY A 403 -3.70 -8.56 15.49
N GLY A 404 -2.55 -8.45 16.16
CA GLY A 404 -2.46 -8.35 17.62
C GLY A 404 -2.78 -6.97 18.18
N ASN A 405 -3.00 -5.93 17.38
CA ASN A 405 -3.22 -4.54 17.80
C ASN A 405 -2.18 -4.06 18.83
N SER A 406 -0.90 -4.28 18.54
CA SER A 406 0.18 -4.04 19.49
C SER A 406 1.50 -3.68 18.83
N VAL A 407 2.43 -3.12 19.60
CA VAL A 407 3.85 -3.15 19.26
C VAL A 407 4.54 -4.11 20.23
N LEU A 408 5.22 -5.10 19.66
CA LEU A 408 6.02 -6.08 20.41
C LEU A 408 7.48 -5.64 20.38
N VAL A 409 8.15 -5.75 21.53
CA VAL A 409 9.58 -5.47 21.64
C VAL A 409 10.31 -6.72 22.06
N PHE A 410 11.33 -7.12 21.29
CA PHE A 410 12.18 -8.27 21.61
C PHE A 410 13.62 -7.83 21.77
N ASP A 411 14.39 -8.64 22.48
CA ASP A 411 15.85 -8.58 22.43
C ASP A 411 16.30 -8.95 20.99
N ALA A 412 17.16 -8.13 20.38
CA ALA A 412 17.62 -8.37 19.02
C ALA A 412 18.48 -9.63 18.86
N SER A 413 18.98 -10.21 19.96
CA SER A 413 19.70 -11.48 19.97
C SER A 413 18.81 -12.69 20.24
N ALA A 414 17.50 -12.48 20.44
CA ALA A 414 16.56 -13.56 20.73
C ALA A 414 16.44 -14.58 19.59
N SER A 415 16.09 -15.82 19.94
CA SER A 415 15.85 -16.92 19.01
C SER A 415 14.85 -17.92 19.61
N GLY A 416 14.06 -18.57 18.75
CA GLY A 416 13.07 -19.57 19.13
C GLY A 416 11.79 -18.98 19.70
N ASP A 417 11.07 -19.76 20.50
CA ASP A 417 9.77 -19.39 21.09
C ASP A 417 9.96 -18.58 22.36
N VAL A 418 10.21 -17.28 22.22
CA VAL A 418 10.46 -16.34 23.31
C VAL A 418 9.35 -15.32 23.44
N ALA A 419 9.04 -14.92 24.67
CA ALA A 419 8.11 -13.82 24.90
C ALA A 419 8.76 -12.47 24.58
N PRO A 420 8.00 -11.46 24.11
CA PRO A 420 8.50 -10.10 23.99
C PRO A 420 8.90 -9.55 25.38
N THR A 421 9.94 -8.75 25.42
CA THR A 421 10.40 -8.07 26.63
C THR A 421 9.42 -6.99 27.07
N ARG A 422 8.72 -6.37 26.09
CA ARG A 422 7.66 -5.40 26.31
C ARG A 422 6.56 -5.55 25.27
N VAL A 423 5.33 -5.22 25.67
CA VAL A 423 4.15 -5.17 24.80
C VAL A 423 3.45 -3.84 25.02
N LEU A 424 3.37 -3.04 23.98
CA LEU A 424 2.61 -1.79 23.96
C LEU A 424 1.26 -2.05 23.34
N LYS A 425 0.19 -2.07 24.16
CA LYS A 425 -1.16 -2.47 23.77
C LYS A 425 -2.19 -1.95 24.76
N GLY A 426 -3.39 -1.67 24.29
CA GLY A 426 -4.55 -1.36 25.11
C GLY A 426 -5.26 -0.09 24.68
N PRO A 427 -6.45 0.22 25.23
CA PRO A 427 -7.29 1.30 24.76
C PRO A 427 -6.68 2.70 24.91
N LYS A 428 -5.80 2.92 25.90
CA LYS A 428 -5.10 4.20 26.06
C LYS A 428 -4.01 4.40 25.02
N SER A 429 -3.42 3.31 24.52
CA SER A 429 -2.37 3.39 23.50
C SER A 429 -2.90 3.86 22.15
N LEU A 430 -4.17 3.71 21.88
CA LEU A 430 -4.80 4.03 20.60
C LEU A 430 -4.20 3.25 19.41
N ILE A 431 -3.48 2.17 19.67
CA ILE A 431 -2.93 1.30 18.63
C ILE A 431 -4.05 0.39 18.11
N SER A 432 -4.30 0.48 16.80
CA SER A 432 -5.30 -0.32 16.10
C SER A 432 -4.77 -0.66 14.71
N ASN A 433 -4.61 -1.95 14.42
CA ASN A 433 -4.01 -2.46 13.19
C ASN A 433 -2.72 -1.68 12.83
N PRO A 434 -1.67 -1.76 13.66
CA PRO A 434 -0.44 -1.05 13.37
C PRO A 434 0.30 -1.71 12.21
N THR A 435 0.51 -0.97 11.14
CA THR A 435 1.20 -1.43 9.93
C THR A 435 2.59 -0.84 9.79
N GLY A 436 2.85 0.32 10.38
CA GLY A 436 4.15 0.98 10.35
C GLY A 436 4.74 1.23 11.72
N VAL A 437 6.05 1.02 11.87
CA VAL A 437 6.82 1.40 13.05
C VAL A 437 8.14 2.03 12.63
N TYR A 438 8.51 3.14 13.28
CA TYR A 438 9.77 3.83 13.05
C TYR A 438 10.38 4.29 14.36
N LEU A 439 11.68 4.03 14.55
CA LEU A 439 12.43 4.50 15.71
C LEU A 439 13.27 5.72 15.35
N ASP A 440 12.84 6.87 15.84
CA ASP A 440 13.61 8.11 15.76
C ASP A 440 14.60 8.18 16.92
N LYS A 441 15.82 7.76 16.67
CA LYS A 441 16.89 7.74 17.68
C LYS A 441 17.36 9.14 18.05
N VAL A 442 17.21 10.12 17.16
CA VAL A 442 17.64 11.51 17.39
C VAL A 442 16.76 12.17 18.45
N ASN A 443 15.45 11.99 18.33
CA ASN A 443 14.47 12.60 19.23
C ASN A 443 13.97 11.66 20.32
N HIS A 444 14.47 10.42 20.37
CA HIS A 444 14.03 9.37 21.30
C HIS A 444 12.54 9.10 21.24
N GLU A 445 12.02 8.89 20.02
CA GLU A 445 10.61 8.69 19.73
C GLU A 445 10.37 7.37 19.00
N LEU A 446 9.34 6.65 19.42
CA LEU A 446 8.79 5.50 18.72
C LEU A 446 7.51 5.95 18.01
N TRP A 447 7.52 5.98 16.70
CA TRP A 447 6.38 6.28 15.86
C TRP A 447 5.67 4.99 15.47
N VAL A 448 4.33 5.02 15.51
CA VAL A 448 3.47 3.90 15.13
C VAL A 448 2.38 4.42 14.20
N ALA A 449 2.36 3.95 12.96
CA ALA A 449 1.27 4.18 12.03
C ALA A 449 0.19 3.13 12.29
N SER A 450 -1.01 3.57 12.66
CA SER A 450 -2.16 2.72 12.95
C SER A 450 -3.19 2.87 11.83
N PHE A 451 -3.25 1.87 10.96
CA PHE A 451 -4.18 1.81 9.84
C PHE A 451 -5.64 1.83 10.33
N GLY A 452 -5.94 1.07 11.38
CA GLY A 452 -7.31 0.80 11.85
C GLY A 452 -8.04 1.98 12.49
N ASN A 453 -7.41 3.16 12.66
CA ASN A 453 -8.07 4.31 13.32
C ASN A 453 -7.58 5.69 12.85
N HIS A 454 -6.97 5.79 11.69
CA HIS A 454 -6.52 7.05 11.09
C HIS A 454 -5.50 7.83 11.93
N ILE A 455 -4.63 7.13 12.67
CA ILE A 455 -3.69 7.75 13.62
C ILE A 455 -2.26 7.33 13.32
N ALA A 456 -1.33 8.29 13.41
CA ALA A 456 0.07 8.02 13.70
C ALA A 456 0.36 8.51 15.14
N ALA A 457 0.79 7.59 15.99
CA ALA A 457 1.02 7.80 17.41
C ALA A 457 2.50 7.82 17.76
N VAL A 458 2.89 8.64 18.73
CA VAL A 458 4.27 8.77 19.21
C VAL A 458 4.37 8.34 20.65
N PHE A 459 5.33 7.47 20.92
CA PHE A 459 5.61 6.96 22.26
C PHE A 459 7.07 7.17 22.64
N ASN A 460 7.36 7.04 23.93
CA ASN A 460 8.72 6.82 24.37
C ASN A 460 9.16 5.40 23.96
N PRO A 461 10.37 5.19 23.44
CA PRO A 461 10.85 3.84 23.08
C PRO A 461 10.85 2.82 24.22
N THR A 462 10.79 3.30 25.47
CA THR A 462 10.69 2.42 26.66
C THR A 462 9.25 2.13 27.09
N ALA A 463 8.25 2.62 26.35
CA ALA A 463 6.85 2.41 26.70
C ALA A 463 6.49 0.92 26.78
N ASN A 464 5.61 0.58 27.72
CA ASN A 464 5.15 -0.78 27.97
C ASN A 464 3.72 -0.75 28.52
N GLY A 465 2.90 -1.73 28.14
CA GLY A 465 1.52 -1.85 28.58
C GLY A 465 0.58 -0.82 27.94
N ASP A 466 -0.51 -0.51 28.64
CA ASP A 466 -1.55 0.41 28.17
C ASP A 466 -1.24 1.86 28.56
N VAL A 467 -0.33 2.48 27.82
CA VAL A 467 0.08 3.88 28.03
C VAL A 467 -0.38 4.76 26.87
N ALA A 468 -0.79 5.99 27.20
CA ALA A 468 -1.18 6.96 26.18
C ALA A 468 0.04 7.45 25.38
N PRO A 469 -0.13 7.75 24.08
CA PRO A 469 0.92 8.35 23.28
C PRO A 469 1.26 9.77 23.78
N ILE A 470 2.50 10.20 23.59
CA ILE A 470 2.98 11.54 23.89
C ILE A 470 2.21 12.57 23.04
N ARG A 471 1.97 12.20 21.78
CA ARG A 471 1.18 12.97 20.81
C ARG A 471 0.67 12.08 19.69
N ILE A 472 -0.30 12.58 18.96
CA ILE A 472 -0.84 11.90 17.78
C ILE A 472 -0.95 12.89 16.61
N ILE A 473 -0.85 12.32 15.41
CA ILE A 473 -1.30 12.93 14.16
C ILE A 473 -2.51 12.12 13.70
N ARG A 474 -3.59 12.79 13.38
CA ARG A 474 -4.84 12.14 12.95
C ARG A 474 -5.30 12.71 11.62
N SER A 475 -5.63 11.83 10.66
CA SER A 475 -6.15 12.22 9.34
C SER A 475 -7.67 12.41 9.29
N ALA A 476 -8.40 11.91 10.30
CA ALA A 476 -9.86 11.98 10.39
C ALA A 476 -10.33 12.60 11.69
N PRO A 477 -11.58 13.11 11.79
CA PRO A 477 -12.18 13.45 13.07
C PRO A 477 -12.23 12.24 14.01
N PRO A 478 -12.27 12.44 15.34
CA PRO A 478 -12.37 11.33 16.29
C PRO A 478 -13.59 10.45 16.02
N ASN A 479 -13.49 9.17 16.33
CA ASN A 479 -14.55 8.18 16.18
C ASN A 479 -15.06 7.96 14.75
N GLN A 480 -14.27 8.29 13.76
CA GLN A 480 -14.51 7.83 12.39
C GLN A 480 -14.04 6.37 12.28
N PRO A 481 -14.91 5.46 11.87
CA PRO A 481 -14.49 4.08 11.64
C PRO A 481 -13.62 4.01 10.38
N VAL A 482 -12.62 3.17 10.42
CA VAL A 482 -11.94 2.70 9.20
C VAL A 482 -12.72 1.50 8.70
N PRO A 483 -13.30 1.52 7.50
CA PRO A 483 -14.03 0.37 6.97
C PRO A 483 -13.16 -0.87 6.74
N GLY A 484 -11.84 -0.75 6.82
CA GLY A 484 -10.94 -1.85 6.51
C GLY A 484 -10.96 -2.25 5.04
N LEU A 485 -11.29 -1.30 4.18
CA LEU A 485 -11.32 -1.49 2.74
C LEU A 485 -9.95 -1.15 2.19
N GLY A 486 -9.11 -2.15 2.09
CA GLY A 486 -7.86 -2.06 1.37
C GLY A 486 -7.98 -2.73 0.01
N ASN A 487 -6.90 -3.31 -0.45
CA ASN A 487 -6.86 -4.10 -1.67
C ASN A 487 -7.99 -5.16 -1.68
N PRO A 488 -8.85 -5.23 -2.71
CA PRO A 488 -10.02 -6.11 -2.72
C PRO A 488 -9.58 -7.57 -2.78
N HIS A 489 -9.62 -8.28 -1.66
CA HIS A 489 -9.25 -9.68 -1.61
C HIS A 489 -10.43 -10.66 -1.57
N PRO A 490 -11.33 -10.65 -0.58
CA PRO A 490 -12.41 -11.61 -0.54
C PRO A 490 -13.65 -11.11 -1.28
N LEU A 491 -14.33 -12.03 -1.92
CA LEU A 491 -15.67 -11.87 -2.46
C LEU A 491 -16.64 -12.61 -1.55
N ALA A 492 -17.72 -11.95 -1.11
CA ALA A 492 -18.82 -12.59 -0.45
C ALA A 492 -20.09 -12.51 -1.29
N TYR A 493 -20.85 -13.61 -1.35
CA TYR A 493 -22.15 -13.64 -2.02
C TYR A 493 -23.27 -13.80 -1.00
N ASP A 494 -24.10 -12.78 -0.87
CA ASP A 494 -25.33 -12.85 -0.10
C ASP A 494 -26.43 -13.54 -0.95
N SER A 495 -26.56 -14.86 -0.76
CA SER A 495 -27.54 -15.66 -1.51
C SER A 495 -29.01 -15.31 -1.18
N LYS A 496 -29.26 -14.69 -0.03
CA LYS A 496 -30.61 -14.27 0.36
C LYS A 496 -31.05 -13.01 -0.37
N ARG A 497 -30.10 -12.11 -0.69
CA ARG A 497 -30.36 -10.85 -1.39
C ARG A 497 -29.85 -10.85 -2.83
N GLU A 498 -29.22 -11.95 -3.25
CA GLU A 498 -28.58 -12.09 -4.56
C GLU A 498 -27.58 -10.94 -4.86
N GLN A 499 -26.76 -10.60 -3.87
CA GLN A 499 -25.80 -9.51 -3.97
C GLN A 499 -24.37 -10.04 -3.81
N ILE A 500 -23.47 -9.46 -4.61
CA ILE A 500 -22.04 -9.68 -4.44
C ILE A 500 -21.47 -8.50 -3.65
N LEU A 501 -20.75 -8.80 -2.58
CA LEU A 501 -20.04 -7.86 -1.74
C LEU A 501 -18.55 -7.93 -2.10
N VAL A 502 -18.01 -6.82 -2.54
CA VAL A 502 -16.58 -6.68 -2.90
C VAL A 502 -16.03 -5.57 -2.02
N PRO A 503 -15.12 -5.85 -1.09
CA PRO A 503 -14.32 -4.82 -0.46
C PRO A 503 -13.35 -4.25 -1.49
N ASN A 504 -13.05 -2.98 -1.35
CA ASN A 504 -12.11 -2.26 -2.23
C ASN A 504 -11.13 -1.50 -1.37
#